data_a027efd85769e7577d3d212ac890b7a6
#
_entry.id   a027efd85769e7577d3d212ac890b7a6
#
_cell.length_a   1.000
_cell.length_b   1.000
_cell.length_c   1.000
_cell.angle_alpha   90.00
_cell.angle_beta   90.00
_cell.angle_gamma   90.00
#
_symmetry.space_group_name_H-M   'P 1'
#
loop_
_entity.id
_entity.type
_entity.pdbx_description
1 polymer ?
#
loop_
_entity_poly.entity_id
_entity_poly.type
_entity_poly.pdbx_seq_one_letter_code
_entity_poly.pdbx_strand_id
1 'polypeptide(L)'
;DTGVWSAFIPGLAEGDLYKYRVHGADGSTVMRSDPYAFATELRPGTASKLTKLDFTFDDTAWMERRDKCRNRPLNIYELHAGSWKHKPGTTQPDGSDGWYNYEELARELIPWLLEHHFTHVELLPLAEHPFDGSWGYQTTGYFSVTSRYGSPAQFASFVNACHRMGIGVIMD
;
A
#
# COMPACT_ATOMS: atom_id res chain seq x y z
N ASP A 1 35.02 2.10 2.60
CA ASP A 1 33.77 2.00 3.36
C ASP A 1 32.63 2.54 2.50
N THR A 2 31.63 1.69 2.22
CA THR A 2 30.50 2.01 1.33
C THR A 2 29.39 2.76 2.05
N GLY A 3 29.44 2.91 3.38
CA GLY A 3 28.36 3.44 4.21
C GLY A 3 27.16 2.49 4.35
N VAL A 4 27.29 1.26 3.82
CA VAL A 4 26.24 0.23 3.93
C VAL A 4 26.53 -0.67 5.13
N TRP A 5 25.51 -0.85 5.97
CA TRP A 5 25.53 -1.75 7.11
C TRP A 5 24.76 -3.01 6.77
N SER A 6 25.28 -4.17 7.11
CA SER A 6 24.57 -5.43 6.96
C SER A 6 24.74 -6.30 8.19
N ALA A 7 23.67 -7.01 8.56
CA ALA A 7 23.68 -7.97 9.66
C ALA A 7 22.74 -9.13 9.34
N PHE A 8 23.09 -10.32 9.82
CA PHE A 8 22.18 -11.46 9.81
C PHE A 8 21.66 -11.69 11.23
N ILE A 9 20.35 -11.74 11.38
CA ILE A 9 19.66 -11.94 12.66
C ILE A 9 18.87 -13.24 12.56
N PRO A 10 19.30 -14.33 13.21
CA PRO A 10 18.60 -15.61 13.17
C PRO A 10 17.30 -15.56 13.98
N GLY A 11 16.34 -16.45 13.63
CA GLY A 11 15.13 -16.66 14.40
C GLY A 11 14.01 -15.66 14.14
N LEU A 12 14.18 -14.73 13.21
CA LEU A 12 13.12 -13.83 12.79
C LEU A 12 12.10 -14.53 11.90
N ALA A 13 10.82 -14.15 12.05
CA ALA A 13 9.70 -14.68 11.30
C ALA A 13 8.90 -13.55 10.63
N GLU A 14 8.09 -13.92 9.64
CA GLU A 14 7.13 -13.00 9.06
C GLU A 14 6.16 -12.50 10.12
N GLY A 15 5.94 -11.18 10.13
CA GLY A 15 5.12 -10.51 11.12
C GLY A 15 5.89 -9.90 12.29
N ASP A 16 7.16 -10.25 12.47
CA ASP A 16 7.99 -9.66 13.52
C ASP A 16 8.16 -8.16 13.31
N LEU A 17 8.06 -7.43 14.42
CA LEU A 17 8.20 -5.98 14.43
C LEU A 17 9.63 -5.58 14.78
N TYR A 18 10.16 -4.58 14.08
CA TYR A 18 11.51 -4.10 14.33
C TYR A 18 11.66 -2.60 14.12
N LYS A 19 12.68 -2.05 14.74
CA LYS A 19 13.19 -0.68 14.51
C LYS A 19 14.70 -0.68 14.56
N TYR A 20 15.30 0.28 13.90
CA TYR A 20 16.71 0.57 14.03
C TYR A 20 16.96 1.50 15.23
N ARG A 21 17.93 1.15 16.07
CA ARG A 21 18.50 2.06 17.03
C ARG A 21 19.71 2.75 16.38
N VAL A 22 19.55 4.02 16.08
CA VAL A 22 20.59 4.81 15.42
C VAL A 22 21.34 5.63 16.48
N HIS A 23 22.67 5.44 16.49
CA HIS A 23 23.59 6.25 17.32
C HIS A 23 24.17 7.34 16.42
N GLY A 24 23.83 8.59 16.69
CA GLY A 24 24.33 9.74 15.96
C GLY A 24 25.77 10.09 16.32
N ALA A 25 26.46 10.78 15.44
CA ALA A 25 27.82 11.31 15.71
C ALA A 25 27.85 12.34 16.84
N ASP A 26 26.72 12.96 17.14
CA ASP A 26 26.50 13.91 18.26
C ASP A 26 26.25 13.22 19.61
N GLY A 27 26.33 11.89 19.66
CA GLY A 27 26.04 11.06 20.84
C GLY A 27 24.55 10.81 21.07
N SER A 28 23.66 11.32 20.23
CA SER A 28 22.22 11.04 20.33
C SER A 28 21.92 9.57 20.04
N THR A 29 20.81 9.07 20.61
CA THR A 29 20.28 7.75 20.29
C THR A 29 18.81 7.86 19.99
N VAL A 30 18.41 7.44 18.79
CA VAL A 30 17.01 7.52 18.32
C VAL A 30 16.56 6.17 17.74
N MET A 31 15.27 5.86 17.94
CA MET A 31 14.64 4.71 17.29
C MET A 31 14.03 5.17 15.96
N ARG A 32 14.30 4.44 14.89
CA ARG A 32 13.81 4.74 13.53
C ARG A 32 13.17 3.51 12.92
N SER A 33 12.09 3.71 12.18
CA SER A 33 11.55 2.70 11.28
C SER A 33 12.51 2.48 10.13
N ASP A 34 12.44 1.33 9.50
CA ASP A 34 13.19 1.03 8.29
C ASP A 34 12.60 1.81 7.10
N PRO A 35 13.35 2.68 6.44
CA PRO A 35 12.85 3.43 5.29
C PRO A 35 12.58 2.55 4.06
N TYR A 36 13.10 1.33 4.04
CA TYR A 36 12.89 0.36 2.96
C TYR A 36 11.94 -0.78 3.35
N ALA A 37 11.26 -0.68 4.48
CA ALA A 37 10.27 -1.68 4.87
C ALA A 37 9.12 -1.75 3.85
N PHE A 38 8.65 -2.95 3.58
CA PHE A 38 7.47 -3.19 2.73
C PHE A 38 6.16 -3.27 3.51
N ALA A 39 6.24 -3.36 4.83
CA ALA A 39 5.08 -3.36 5.72
C ALA A 39 5.40 -2.68 7.05
N THR A 40 4.38 -2.14 7.68
CA THR A 40 4.47 -1.43 8.97
C THR A 40 3.35 -1.85 9.90
N GLU A 41 3.47 -1.47 11.17
CA GLU A 41 2.33 -1.52 12.09
C GLU A 41 1.23 -0.56 11.65
N LEU A 42 -0.01 -0.91 12.04
CA LEU A 42 -1.11 0.05 11.99
C LEU A 42 -0.87 1.16 13.04
N ARG A 43 -1.14 2.39 12.64
CA ARG A 43 -1.07 3.54 13.56
C ARG A 43 -1.89 3.28 14.86
N PRO A 44 -1.49 3.76 16.02
CA PRO A 44 -0.36 4.66 16.31
C PRO A 44 1.01 3.96 16.36
N GLY A 45 1.09 2.67 16.07
CA GLY A 45 2.35 1.94 15.94
C GLY A 45 3.24 2.54 14.86
N THR A 46 4.55 2.46 15.04
CA THR A 46 5.54 3.03 14.14
C THR A 46 6.68 2.09 13.82
N ALA A 47 6.53 0.80 14.13
CA ALA A 47 7.53 -0.20 13.79
C ALA A 47 7.38 -0.67 12.35
N SER A 48 8.49 -1.04 11.76
CA SER A 48 8.52 -1.81 10.53
C SER A 48 8.17 -3.26 10.82
N LYS A 49 7.63 -3.95 9.84
CA LYS A 49 7.17 -5.34 9.96
C LYS A 49 7.83 -6.20 8.91
N LEU A 50 8.38 -7.32 9.32
CA LEU A 50 8.92 -8.30 8.39
C LEU A 50 7.78 -8.90 7.57
N THR A 51 7.92 -8.87 6.25
CA THR A 51 6.94 -9.44 5.33
C THR A 51 7.63 -10.08 4.13
N LYS A 52 7.00 -11.09 3.58
CA LYS A 52 7.39 -11.69 2.31
C LYS A 52 6.67 -11.00 1.16
N LEU A 53 7.35 -10.86 0.04
CA LEU A 53 6.79 -10.36 -1.21
C LEU A 53 6.77 -11.52 -2.23
N ASP A 54 5.98 -12.53 -1.93
CA ASP A 54 5.89 -13.77 -2.71
C ASP A 54 4.59 -13.89 -3.53
N PHE A 55 3.87 -12.78 -3.72
CA PHE A 55 2.65 -12.75 -4.51
C PHE A 55 2.94 -13.04 -5.99
N THR A 56 2.20 -13.97 -6.57
CA THR A 56 2.28 -14.28 -8.00
C THR A 56 1.14 -13.60 -8.75
N PHE A 57 1.48 -12.70 -9.69
CA PHE A 57 0.51 -12.05 -10.56
C PHE A 57 0.03 -12.98 -11.67
N ASP A 58 -1.26 -12.90 -11.96
CA ASP A 58 -1.93 -13.57 -13.11
C ASP A 58 -2.52 -12.48 -14.03
N ASP A 59 -1.64 -11.63 -14.54
CA ASP A 59 -1.98 -10.45 -15.32
C ASP A 59 -1.22 -10.33 -16.65
N THR A 60 -0.71 -11.43 -17.17
CA THR A 60 0.09 -11.49 -18.40
C THR A 60 -0.58 -10.76 -19.57
N ALA A 61 -1.88 -10.94 -19.76
CA ALA A 61 -2.63 -10.28 -20.83
C ALA A 61 -2.64 -8.76 -20.69
N TRP A 62 -2.66 -8.24 -19.46
CA TRP A 62 -2.50 -6.81 -19.19
C TRP A 62 -1.09 -6.34 -19.52
N MET A 63 -0.07 -7.04 -19.03
CA MET A 63 1.34 -6.69 -19.23
C MET A 63 1.74 -6.65 -20.70
N GLU A 64 1.21 -7.56 -21.53
CA GLU A 64 1.45 -7.58 -22.98
C GLU A 64 0.77 -6.41 -23.72
N ARG A 65 -0.32 -5.90 -23.16
CA ARG A 65 -1.18 -4.90 -23.80
C ARG A 65 -0.89 -3.47 -23.35
N ARG A 66 -0.42 -3.24 -22.13
CA ARG A 66 -0.28 -1.91 -21.50
C ARG A 66 0.53 -0.93 -22.34
N ASP A 67 1.62 -1.36 -22.95
CA ASP A 67 2.47 -0.51 -23.78
C ASP A 67 1.81 -0.11 -25.11
N LYS A 68 0.86 -0.91 -25.59
CA LYS A 68 0.08 -0.62 -26.81
C LYS A 68 -1.05 0.39 -26.55
N CYS A 69 -1.31 0.74 -25.30
CA CYS A 69 -2.40 1.65 -24.92
C CYS A 69 -2.00 3.12 -24.89
N ARG A 70 -0.73 3.47 -25.08
CA ARG A 70 -0.23 4.86 -25.00
C ARG A 70 -0.92 5.86 -25.95
N ASN A 71 -1.44 5.39 -27.06
CA ASN A 71 -2.13 6.22 -28.06
C ASN A 71 -3.66 6.06 -28.02
N ARG A 72 -4.22 5.52 -26.95
CA ARG A 72 -5.67 5.38 -26.76
C ARG A 72 -6.17 6.42 -25.77
N PRO A 73 -7.43 6.84 -25.88
CA PRO A 73 -8.06 7.68 -24.85
C PRO A 73 -7.97 7.01 -23.47
N LEU A 74 -7.64 7.81 -22.46
CA LEU A 74 -7.66 7.40 -21.07
C LEU A 74 -8.86 8.04 -20.39
N ASN A 75 -9.57 7.26 -19.59
CA ASN A 75 -10.58 7.71 -18.65
C ASN A 75 -10.15 7.24 -17.27
N ILE A 76 -9.65 8.16 -16.45
CA ILE A 76 -9.01 7.89 -15.16
C ILE A 76 -9.96 8.31 -14.05
N TYR A 77 -10.22 7.42 -13.10
CA TYR A 77 -10.95 7.72 -11.89
C TYR A 77 -9.98 7.84 -10.72
N GLU A 78 -9.86 9.02 -10.16
CA GLU A 78 -9.05 9.31 -8.98
C GLU A 78 -9.89 9.13 -7.72
N LEU A 79 -9.37 8.44 -6.71
CA LEU A 79 -10.04 8.28 -5.44
C LEU A 79 -9.08 8.15 -4.25
N HIS A 80 -9.57 8.55 -3.07
CA HIS A 80 -8.95 8.23 -1.80
C HIS A 80 -9.60 6.96 -1.22
N ALA A 81 -8.81 5.91 -1.02
CA ALA A 81 -9.32 4.58 -0.64
C ALA A 81 -10.13 4.59 0.68
N GLY A 82 -9.73 5.42 1.64
CA GLY A 82 -10.38 5.50 2.95
C GLY A 82 -11.67 6.33 2.99
N SER A 83 -11.95 7.16 1.98
CA SER A 83 -13.13 8.02 1.97
C SER A 83 -14.08 7.78 0.80
N TRP A 84 -13.72 6.91 -0.15
CA TRP A 84 -14.57 6.59 -1.30
C TRP A 84 -15.89 5.96 -0.87
N LYS A 85 -15.83 4.95 -0.01
CA LYS A 85 -17.00 4.34 0.66
C LYS A 85 -16.57 3.83 2.03
N HIS A 86 -17.50 3.87 2.97
CA HIS A 86 -17.33 3.26 4.28
C HIS A 86 -18.01 1.88 4.32
N LYS A 87 -17.43 0.96 5.08
CA LYS A 87 -17.95 -0.40 5.23
C LYS A 87 -19.11 -0.39 6.22
N PRO A 88 -20.35 -0.70 5.81
CA PRO A 88 -21.52 -0.66 6.69
C PRO A 88 -21.34 -1.57 7.91
N GLY A 89 -21.77 -1.06 9.08
CA GLY A 89 -21.79 -1.83 10.32
C GLY A 89 -20.43 -2.15 10.91
N THR A 90 -19.38 -1.50 10.46
CA THR A 90 -18.03 -1.65 11.01
C THR A 90 -17.52 -0.31 11.53
N THR A 91 -16.71 -0.38 12.59
CA THR A 91 -16.07 0.79 13.20
C THR A 91 -14.61 0.44 13.46
N GLN A 92 -13.72 1.38 13.21
CA GLN A 92 -12.31 1.24 13.54
C GLN A 92 -12.11 1.28 15.07
N PRO A 93 -10.98 0.78 15.59
CA PRO A 93 -10.70 0.84 17.03
C PRO A 93 -10.72 2.26 17.64
N ASP A 94 -10.52 3.28 16.81
CA ASP A 94 -10.55 4.70 17.20
C ASP A 94 -11.94 5.33 17.12
N GLY A 95 -12.97 4.55 16.79
CA GLY A 95 -14.36 5.00 16.69
C GLY A 95 -14.74 5.58 15.32
N SER A 96 -13.80 5.67 14.37
CA SER A 96 -14.10 6.10 13.02
C SER A 96 -14.83 5.02 12.22
N ASP A 97 -15.48 5.42 11.10
CA ASP A 97 -16.16 4.48 10.20
C ASP A 97 -15.18 3.43 9.63
N GLY A 98 -15.65 2.22 9.47
CA GLY A 98 -14.85 1.12 8.92
C GLY A 98 -14.45 1.35 7.47
N TRP A 99 -13.21 1.01 7.16
CA TRP A 99 -12.70 1.03 5.79
C TRP A 99 -12.86 -0.33 5.13
N TYR A 100 -12.95 -0.32 3.80
CA TYR A 100 -12.73 -1.53 3.03
C TYR A 100 -11.24 -1.91 3.06
N ASN A 101 -10.94 -3.20 3.21
CA ASN A 101 -9.59 -3.67 2.91
C ASN A 101 -9.38 -3.72 1.39
N TYR A 102 -8.12 -3.93 0.94
CA TYR A 102 -7.78 -3.91 -0.48
C TYR A 102 -8.59 -4.90 -1.33
N GLU A 103 -8.89 -6.09 -0.82
CA GLU A 103 -9.66 -7.10 -1.54
C GLU A 103 -11.15 -6.74 -1.59
N GLU A 104 -11.67 -6.20 -0.50
CA GLU A 104 -13.05 -5.69 -0.43
C GLU A 104 -13.22 -4.48 -1.35
N LEU A 105 -12.22 -3.57 -1.36
CA LEU A 105 -12.20 -2.42 -2.27
C LEU A 105 -12.23 -2.89 -3.72
N ALA A 106 -11.45 -3.91 -4.09
CA ALA A 106 -11.48 -4.47 -5.44
C ALA A 106 -12.88 -4.96 -5.84
N ARG A 107 -13.57 -5.67 -4.94
CA ARG A 107 -14.91 -6.21 -5.20
C ARG A 107 -15.96 -5.14 -5.43
N GLU A 108 -15.85 -4.02 -4.72
CA GLU A 108 -16.81 -2.93 -4.83
C GLU A 108 -16.48 -1.95 -5.97
N LEU A 109 -15.20 -1.66 -6.15
CA LEU A 109 -14.74 -0.62 -7.08
C LEU A 109 -14.68 -1.11 -8.53
N ILE A 110 -14.20 -2.31 -8.78
CA ILE A 110 -14.00 -2.80 -10.15
C ILE A 110 -15.31 -2.83 -10.95
N PRO A 111 -16.44 -3.38 -10.44
CA PRO A 111 -17.71 -3.35 -11.17
C PRO A 111 -18.16 -1.92 -11.50
N TRP A 112 -17.97 -1.00 -10.56
CA TRP A 112 -18.32 0.40 -10.74
C TRP A 112 -17.47 1.08 -11.82
N LEU A 113 -16.16 0.84 -11.83
CA LEU A 113 -15.25 1.36 -12.87
C LEU A 113 -15.62 0.87 -14.27
N LEU A 114 -15.98 -0.40 -14.38
CA LEU A 114 -16.40 -1.01 -15.65
C LEU A 114 -17.73 -0.43 -16.15
N GLU A 115 -18.71 -0.28 -15.27
CA GLU A 115 -20.03 0.30 -15.60
C GLU A 115 -19.89 1.73 -16.13
N HIS A 116 -18.95 2.51 -15.56
CA HIS A 116 -18.71 3.90 -15.95
C HIS A 116 -17.62 4.06 -17.01
N HIS A 117 -17.15 2.96 -17.60
CA HIS A 117 -16.16 2.94 -18.68
C HIS A 117 -14.81 3.60 -18.33
N PHE A 118 -14.38 3.52 -17.06
CA PHE A 118 -13.04 3.94 -16.68
C PHE A 118 -12.00 2.93 -17.17
N THR A 119 -10.88 3.45 -17.65
CA THR A 119 -9.75 2.63 -18.12
C THR A 119 -8.70 2.43 -17.04
N HIS A 120 -8.61 3.37 -16.10
CA HIS A 120 -7.65 3.38 -15.02
C HIS A 120 -8.30 3.86 -13.73
N VAL A 121 -7.76 3.40 -12.63
CA VAL A 121 -7.98 3.98 -11.31
C VAL A 121 -6.68 4.60 -10.83
N GLU A 122 -6.74 5.83 -10.35
CA GLU A 122 -5.67 6.52 -9.67
C GLU A 122 -5.98 6.59 -8.17
N LEU A 123 -5.05 6.06 -7.38
CA LEU A 123 -5.20 6.01 -5.93
C LEU A 123 -4.36 7.12 -5.32
N LEU A 124 -5.02 8.07 -4.62
CA LEU A 124 -4.35 9.01 -3.72
C LEU A 124 -3.36 8.24 -2.82
N PRO A 125 -2.29 8.88 -2.31
CA PRO A 125 -1.12 8.16 -1.83
C PRO A 125 -1.44 7.01 -0.88
N LEU A 126 -1.07 5.80 -1.27
CA LEU A 126 -1.17 4.59 -0.46
C LEU A 126 0.13 4.26 0.27
N ALA A 127 1.16 5.07 0.15
CA ALA A 127 2.36 4.94 0.96
C ALA A 127 2.02 5.12 2.45
N GLU A 128 2.72 4.39 3.34
CA GLU A 128 2.43 4.46 4.77
C GLU A 128 2.65 5.87 5.34
N HIS A 129 1.72 6.31 6.17
CA HIS A 129 1.70 7.65 6.75
C HIS A 129 1.06 7.62 8.14
N PRO A 130 1.48 8.52 9.08
CA PRO A 130 1.01 8.49 10.47
C PRO A 130 -0.34 9.20 10.67
N PHE A 131 -0.67 10.17 9.80
CA PHE A 131 -1.81 11.08 9.99
C PHE A 131 -2.83 10.94 8.87
N ASP A 132 -4.04 10.50 9.21
CA ASP A 132 -5.12 10.26 8.24
C ASP A 132 -5.53 11.52 7.47
N GLY A 133 -5.57 12.67 8.14
CA GLY A 133 -5.91 13.95 7.52
C GLY A 133 -4.92 14.44 6.46
N SER A 134 -3.75 13.79 6.33
CA SER A 134 -2.81 14.07 5.24
C SER A 134 -3.20 13.40 3.92
N TRP A 135 -4.17 12.47 3.93
CA TRP A 135 -4.55 11.63 2.79
C TRP A 135 -3.39 10.86 2.15
N GLY A 136 -2.35 10.57 2.95
CA GLY A 136 -1.15 9.87 2.52
C GLY A 136 0.00 10.77 2.07
N TYR A 137 -0.21 12.07 1.92
CA TYR A 137 0.85 13.00 1.46
C TYR A 137 1.96 13.27 2.48
N GLN A 138 1.78 12.90 3.76
CA GLN A 138 2.84 12.94 4.78
C GLN A 138 3.47 11.55 4.94
N THR A 139 4.08 11.07 3.89
CA THR A 139 4.64 9.73 3.79
C THR A 139 5.77 9.49 4.78
N THR A 140 5.72 8.36 5.48
CA THR A 140 6.80 7.86 6.35
C THR A 140 7.41 6.55 5.88
N GLY A 141 6.70 5.79 5.03
CA GLY A 141 7.17 4.52 4.47
C GLY A 141 6.98 4.47 2.97
N TYR A 142 7.97 4.96 2.19
CA TYR A 142 7.88 5.08 0.74
C TYR A 142 7.69 3.74 0.00
N PHE A 143 8.15 2.64 0.59
CA PHE A 143 8.08 1.30 -0.01
C PHE A 143 7.02 0.42 0.64
N SER A 144 6.35 0.90 1.69
CA SER A 144 5.25 0.19 2.31
C SER A 144 3.90 0.77 1.94
N VAL A 145 3.03 -0.10 1.44
CA VAL A 145 1.63 0.25 1.29
C VAL A 145 1.00 0.41 2.68
N THR A 146 0.12 1.41 2.84
CA THR A 146 -0.48 1.70 4.14
C THR A 146 -1.19 0.48 4.74
N SER A 147 -0.87 0.21 6.00
CA SER A 147 -1.45 -0.88 6.79
C SER A 147 -2.94 -0.70 7.12
N ARG A 148 -3.50 0.48 6.86
CA ARG A 148 -4.92 0.81 7.10
C ARG A 148 -5.87 -0.12 6.36
N TYR A 149 -5.51 -0.47 5.14
CA TYR A 149 -6.40 -1.23 4.25
C TYR A 149 -5.93 -2.68 4.06
N GLY A 150 -4.90 -3.10 4.78
CA GLY A 150 -4.46 -4.49 4.74
C GLY A 150 -2.96 -4.68 4.51
N SER A 151 -2.60 -5.85 4.01
CA SER A 151 -1.23 -6.28 3.79
C SER A 151 -0.74 -5.96 2.37
N PRO A 152 0.59 -5.97 2.12
CA PRO A 152 1.15 -5.90 0.77
C PRO A 152 0.60 -6.96 -0.19
N ALA A 153 0.38 -8.19 0.29
CA ALA A 153 -0.20 -9.25 -0.53
C ALA A 153 -1.65 -8.94 -0.95
N GLN A 154 -2.45 -8.36 -0.05
CA GLN A 154 -3.82 -7.92 -0.39
C GLN A 154 -3.82 -6.76 -1.38
N PHE A 155 -2.88 -5.83 -1.27
CA PHE A 155 -2.72 -4.77 -2.27
C PHE A 155 -2.29 -5.34 -3.64
N ALA A 156 -1.35 -6.28 -3.66
CA ALA A 156 -0.99 -6.98 -4.89
C ALA A 156 -2.20 -7.71 -5.51
N SER A 157 -3.05 -8.34 -4.68
CA SER A 157 -4.31 -8.94 -5.12
C SER A 157 -5.27 -7.92 -5.74
N PHE A 158 -5.40 -6.73 -5.15
CA PHE A 158 -6.18 -5.62 -5.72
C PHE A 158 -5.67 -5.23 -7.12
N VAL A 159 -4.36 -4.98 -7.25
CA VAL A 159 -3.74 -4.62 -8.54
C VAL A 159 -3.96 -5.72 -9.57
N ASN A 160 -3.73 -6.98 -9.19
CA ASN A 160 -3.94 -8.13 -10.05
C ASN A 160 -5.40 -8.25 -10.53
N ALA A 161 -6.37 -8.02 -9.63
CA ALA A 161 -7.78 -8.02 -9.97
C ALA A 161 -8.14 -6.92 -10.97
N CYS A 162 -7.63 -5.70 -10.79
CA CYS A 162 -7.81 -4.59 -11.74
C CYS A 162 -7.24 -4.95 -13.11
N HIS A 163 -6.01 -5.45 -13.17
CA HIS A 163 -5.33 -5.83 -14.41
C HIS A 163 -6.08 -6.94 -15.16
N ARG A 164 -6.57 -7.95 -14.46
CA ARG A 164 -7.37 -9.03 -15.07
C ARG A 164 -8.65 -8.51 -15.71
N MET A 165 -9.24 -7.47 -15.16
CA MET A 165 -10.43 -6.80 -15.71
C MET A 165 -10.10 -5.70 -16.71
N GLY A 166 -8.83 -5.51 -17.02
CA GLY A 166 -8.37 -4.55 -18.02
C GLY A 166 -8.30 -3.12 -17.53
N ILE A 167 -8.26 -2.90 -16.23
CA ILE A 167 -8.15 -1.59 -15.57
C ILE A 167 -6.71 -1.40 -15.12
N GLY A 168 -6.09 -0.28 -15.52
CA GLY A 168 -4.78 0.12 -15.03
C GLY A 168 -4.87 0.73 -13.63
N VAL A 169 -3.80 0.60 -12.86
CA VAL A 169 -3.67 1.19 -11.53
C VAL A 169 -2.54 2.21 -11.56
N ILE A 170 -2.85 3.43 -11.14
CA ILE A 170 -1.91 4.53 -10.98
C ILE A 170 -1.77 4.79 -9.48
N MET A 171 -0.55 4.95 -9.04
CA MET A 171 -0.21 5.33 -7.67
C MET A 171 0.27 6.77 -7.68
N ASP A 172 -0.39 7.65 -6.91
CA ASP A 172 0.08 9.00 -6.65
C ASP A 172 1.16 9.04 -5.54
#